data_a004e91e20d56178db2028e96d8fd88a
#
_entry.id   a004e91e20d56178db2028e96d8fd88a
#
_cell.length_a   1.000
_cell.length_b   1.000
_cell.length_c   1.000
_cell.angle_alpha   90.00
_cell.angle_beta   90.00
_cell.angle_gamma   90.00
#
_symmetry.space_group_name_H-M   'P 1'
#
loop_
_entity.id
_entity.type
_entity.pdbx_description
1 polymer ?
#
loop_
_entity_poly.entity_id
_entity_poly.type
_entity_poly.pdbx_seq_one_letter_code
_entity_poly.pdbx_strand_id
1 'polypeptide(L)'
;MILAKLNQPEFEYDIHSLIKAFFPEENVSATAEDKKYEEEITLQFQVEYEPQQIKIEWKEKNQESHDRSFPVDFSDRTETKNELKQNFYQILSEITGKKLPWGTLTGIRPTKIPMKFLEEGKTEAEIRAYMQKTYFASDEKIDLSIDIAERELEILKKIDYENGYSLYIGIPFCPTTCLYCSFTSYPLVSWRQKVDSYLDALEKELDYVAVKFGKKHLNSIYIGGGTPTTLEPYQLDRLIRKIRCSFDLSHCLEFTVEAGRPDSITREKLETLKKWDITRISINPQTMKDETLKIIGRRHTVAQTVESFQLARELGFDDINMDLIMGLPEESLEDVRDTLEQVKALKPDNLTVHSLALKRAARLNMFKEDYKDYKMVNTTEHMNLTAEYAKKMGLEPYYLYRQKSMAGNLENVGYASPGKAGIYNILIMEEKQTIVACGAGASTKRVWNEPNPDGTHRIERCENVKDVALYIERIDEMIERKKRLFAEE
;
A
#
# COMPACT_ATOMS: atom_id res chain seq x y z
N MET A 1 2.08 28.63 -3.35
CA MET A 1 2.95 27.48 -3.67
C MET A 1 4.34 27.62 -3.03
N ILE A 2 5.07 26.51 -2.88
CA ILE A 2 6.46 26.48 -2.37
C ILE A 2 7.40 26.10 -3.51
N LEU A 3 8.47 26.88 -3.70
CA LEU A 3 9.46 26.69 -4.75
C LEU A 3 10.84 26.40 -4.16
N ALA A 4 11.47 25.31 -4.53
CA ALA A 4 12.88 25.06 -4.31
C ALA A 4 13.60 25.11 -5.67
N LYS A 5 14.44 26.14 -5.86
CA LYS A 5 15.27 26.31 -7.05
C LYS A 5 16.65 25.74 -6.75
N LEU A 6 17.14 24.89 -7.63
CA LEU A 6 18.44 24.23 -7.50
C LEU A 6 19.37 24.71 -8.63
N ASN A 7 20.67 24.74 -8.39
CA ASN A 7 21.65 24.96 -9.48
C ASN A 7 22.05 23.66 -10.21
N GLN A 8 21.62 22.48 -9.70
CA GLN A 8 21.83 21.16 -10.30
C GLN A 8 20.60 20.27 -10.08
N PRO A 9 20.28 19.32 -10.98
CA PRO A 9 19.07 18.50 -10.88
C PRO A 9 19.15 17.38 -9.82
N GLU A 10 20.29 17.23 -9.15
CA GLU A 10 20.45 16.20 -8.14
C GLU A 10 19.55 16.44 -6.93
N PHE A 11 18.94 15.37 -6.44
CA PHE A 11 18.03 15.35 -5.29
C PHE A 11 16.75 16.21 -5.39
N GLU A 12 16.37 16.72 -6.58
CA GLU A 12 15.09 17.43 -6.78
C GLU A 12 13.90 16.67 -6.20
N TYR A 13 13.85 15.37 -6.47
CA TYR A 13 12.78 14.51 -5.98
C TYR A 13 12.80 14.37 -4.44
N ASP A 14 13.97 14.24 -3.84
CA ASP A 14 14.14 14.10 -2.38
C ASP A 14 13.70 15.36 -1.66
N ILE A 15 14.13 16.53 -2.17
CA ILE A 15 13.74 17.87 -1.66
C ILE A 15 12.23 18.06 -1.81
N HIS A 16 11.69 17.85 -3.00
CA HIS A 16 10.25 17.95 -3.26
C HIS A 16 9.45 17.08 -2.27
N SER A 17 9.85 15.82 -2.11
CA SER A 17 9.13 14.88 -1.25
C SER A 17 9.18 15.28 0.21
N LEU A 18 10.29 15.85 0.67
CA LEU A 18 10.43 16.30 2.05
C LEU A 18 9.62 17.58 2.31
N ILE A 19 9.68 18.57 1.43
CA ILE A 19 8.84 19.78 1.55
C ILE A 19 7.36 19.41 1.53
N LYS A 20 6.94 18.50 0.62
CA LYS A 20 5.56 18.04 0.53
C LYS A 20 5.08 17.31 1.79
N ALA A 21 5.99 16.66 2.53
CA ALA A 21 5.66 16.01 3.80
C ALA A 21 5.34 17.03 4.91
N PHE A 22 5.99 18.18 4.93
CA PHE A 22 5.70 19.27 5.87
C PHE A 22 4.49 20.12 5.46
N PHE A 23 4.26 20.26 4.15
CA PHE A 23 3.21 21.10 3.55
C PHE A 23 2.32 20.26 2.60
N PRO A 24 1.53 19.31 3.11
CA PRO A 24 0.76 18.38 2.28
C PRO A 24 -0.28 19.06 1.38
N GLU A 25 -0.81 20.23 1.78
CA GLU A 25 -1.83 20.97 1.02
C GLU A 25 -1.25 21.89 -0.05
N GLU A 26 0.02 22.32 0.11
CA GLU A 26 0.66 23.29 -0.78
C GLU A 26 1.12 22.64 -2.10
N ASN A 27 1.06 23.40 -3.19
CA ASN A 27 1.76 23.03 -4.42
C ASN A 27 3.26 23.24 -4.22
N VAL A 28 4.06 22.21 -4.49
CA VAL A 28 5.51 22.21 -4.32
C VAL A 28 6.19 21.97 -5.66
N SER A 29 7.22 22.76 -5.96
CA SER A 29 8.13 22.49 -7.07
C SER A 29 9.57 22.53 -6.56
N ALA A 30 10.36 21.50 -6.89
CA ALA A 30 11.81 21.48 -6.70
C ALA A 30 12.44 21.20 -8.06
N THR A 31 13.23 22.12 -8.59
CA THR A 31 13.74 22.03 -9.95
C THR A 31 14.98 22.88 -10.19
N ALA A 32 15.89 22.39 -11.04
CA ALA A 32 17.01 23.15 -11.59
C ALA A 32 16.60 23.94 -12.85
N GLU A 33 15.47 23.57 -13.50
CA GLU A 33 15.01 24.23 -14.72
C GLU A 33 14.38 25.60 -14.45
N ASP A 34 14.58 26.56 -15.32
CA ASP A 34 13.89 27.86 -15.28
C ASP A 34 12.45 27.70 -15.79
N LYS A 35 11.51 27.67 -14.84
CA LYS A 35 10.07 27.61 -15.11
C LYS A 35 9.38 28.87 -14.60
N LYS A 36 8.38 29.33 -15.34
CA LYS A 36 7.48 30.39 -14.88
C LYS A 36 6.31 29.74 -14.16
N TYR A 37 5.94 30.32 -13.03
CA TYR A 37 4.81 29.88 -12.23
C TYR A 37 3.75 30.99 -12.21
N GLU A 38 2.50 30.61 -12.41
CA GLU A 38 1.37 31.57 -12.32
C GLU A 38 0.89 31.72 -10.87
N GLU A 39 1.13 30.70 -10.03
CA GLU A 39 0.77 30.71 -8.63
C GLU A 39 1.74 31.58 -7.82
N GLU A 40 1.21 32.26 -6.83
CA GLU A 40 2.01 33.07 -5.90
C GLU A 40 2.94 32.18 -5.07
N ILE A 41 4.23 32.50 -5.04
CA ILE A 41 5.23 31.81 -4.23
C ILE A 41 5.20 32.37 -2.81
N THR A 42 4.85 31.54 -1.84
CA THR A 42 4.74 31.88 -0.41
C THR A 42 6.01 31.58 0.37
N LEU A 43 6.78 30.57 -0.07
CA LEU A 43 8.06 30.18 0.50
C LEU A 43 8.99 29.73 -0.64
N GLN A 44 10.18 30.31 -0.68
CA GLN A 44 11.19 30.01 -1.70
C GLN A 44 12.47 29.52 -1.05
N PHE A 45 13.04 28.47 -1.64
CA PHE A 45 14.38 27.96 -1.33
C PHE A 45 15.28 28.13 -2.56
N GLN A 46 16.53 28.50 -2.31
CA GLN A 46 17.62 28.45 -3.29
C GLN A 46 18.64 27.44 -2.77
N VAL A 47 18.94 26.40 -3.53
CA VAL A 47 19.89 25.35 -3.17
C VAL A 47 21.08 25.41 -4.10
N GLU A 48 22.24 25.67 -3.57
CA GLU A 48 23.49 25.78 -4.31
C GLU A 48 24.45 24.68 -3.90
N TYR A 49 24.80 23.84 -4.86
CA TYR A 49 25.83 22.82 -4.72
C TYR A 49 27.16 23.46 -5.10
N GLU A 50 28.04 23.65 -4.10
CA GLU A 50 29.40 24.15 -4.24
C GLU A 50 30.41 23.00 -4.09
N PRO A 51 31.69 23.15 -4.44
CA PRO A 51 32.63 22.01 -4.52
C PRO A 51 32.78 21.16 -3.25
N GLN A 52 32.54 21.74 -2.05
CA GLN A 52 32.71 21.02 -0.76
C GLN A 52 31.59 21.28 0.23
N GLN A 53 30.56 22.00 -0.18
CA GLN A 53 29.42 22.31 0.70
C GLN A 53 28.13 22.46 -0.10
N ILE A 54 26.99 22.42 0.59
CA ILE A 54 25.70 22.83 0.07
C ILE A 54 25.24 24.04 0.87
N LYS A 55 24.80 25.09 0.16
CA LYS A 55 24.16 26.25 0.73
C LYS A 55 22.69 26.23 0.43
N ILE A 56 21.84 26.44 1.45
CA ILE A 56 20.39 26.59 1.34
C ILE A 56 20.05 27.97 1.81
N GLU A 57 19.51 28.80 0.93
CA GLU A 57 18.91 30.08 1.26
C GLU A 57 17.39 29.96 1.18
N TRP A 58 16.65 30.54 2.16
CA TRP A 58 15.19 30.51 2.12
C TRP A 58 14.60 31.83 2.54
N LYS A 59 13.42 32.09 1.98
CA LYS A 59 12.69 33.33 2.23
C LYS A 59 11.18 33.03 2.20
N GLU A 60 10.52 33.41 3.28
CA GLU A 60 9.05 33.48 3.29
C GLU A 60 8.61 34.83 2.67
N LYS A 61 7.40 34.84 2.12
CA LYS A 61 6.85 36.05 1.51
C LYS A 61 6.84 37.20 2.51
N ASN A 62 7.40 38.33 2.11
CA ASN A 62 7.53 39.56 2.92
C ASN A 62 8.41 39.46 4.19
N GLN A 63 9.23 38.43 4.31
CA GLN A 63 10.21 38.28 5.38
C GLN A 63 11.64 38.45 4.86
N GLU A 64 12.60 38.55 5.79
CA GLU A 64 14.03 38.55 5.44
C GLU A 64 14.48 37.19 4.94
N SER A 65 15.56 37.17 4.18
CA SER A 65 16.19 35.92 3.72
C SER A 65 17.06 35.35 4.82
N HIS A 66 17.04 34.03 4.96
CA HIS A 66 17.89 33.25 5.85
C HIS A 66 18.74 32.29 5.03
N ASP A 67 19.90 31.91 5.56
CA ASP A 67 20.75 30.92 4.90
C ASP A 67 21.37 29.93 5.89
N ARG A 68 21.73 28.75 5.35
CA ARG A 68 22.48 27.73 6.05
C ARG A 68 23.43 27.05 5.07
N SER A 69 24.70 26.92 5.46
CA SER A 69 25.69 26.15 4.70
C SER A 69 26.23 25.00 5.54
N PHE A 70 26.51 23.87 4.89
CA PHE A 70 27.06 22.70 5.56
C PHE A 70 27.98 21.94 4.62
N PRO A 71 29.08 21.32 5.16
CA PRO A 71 30.04 20.59 4.37
C PRO A 71 29.41 19.26 3.89
N VAL A 72 29.81 18.80 2.69
CA VAL A 72 29.41 17.51 2.13
C VAL A 72 30.57 16.88 1.37
N ASP A 73 30.62 15.54 1.39
CA ASP A 73 31.47 14.76 0.52
C ASP A 73 30.66 14.21 -0.65
N PHE A 74 30.76 14.86 -1.81
CA PHE A 74 30.06 14.44 -3.02
C PHE A 74 30.49 13.10 -3.59
N SER A 75 31.59 12.49 -3.08
CA SER A 75 31.99 11.13 -3.47
C SER A 75 31.03 10.07 -2.91
N ASP A 76 30.40 10.32 -1.76
CA ASP A 76 29.31 9.49 -1.22
C ASP A 76 27.95 10.13 -1.46
N ARG A 77 27.28 9.67 -2.52
CA ARG A 77 25.96 10.17 -2.89
C ARG A 77 24.90 9.89 -1.82
N THR A 78 25.04 8.82 -1.05
CA THR A 78 24.07 8.45 0.00
C THR A 78 24.23 9.36 1.20
N GLU A 79 25.46 9.60 1.63
CA GLU A 79 25.76 10.50 2.72
C GLU A 79 25.37 11.94 2.36
N THR A 80 25.76 12.45 1.19
CA THR A 80 25.32 13.77 0.67
C THR A 80 23.80 13.93 0.72
N LYS A 81 23.04 12.92 0.26
CA LYS A 81 21.59 12.96 0.30
C LYS A 81 21.05 13.04 1.75
N ASN A 82 21.63 12.27 2.66
CA ASN A 82 21.19 12.28 4.05
C ASN A 82 21.48 13.62 4.72
N GLU A 83 22.67 14.17 4.56
CA GLU A 83 23.06 15.49 5.06
C GLU A 83 22.14 16.60 4.52
N LEU A 84 21.88 16.60 3.21
CA LEU A 84 20.97 17.54 2.58
C LEU A 84 19.56 17.45 3.19
N LYS A 85 19.03 16.24 3.31
CA LYS A 85 17.68 16.01 3.86
C LYS A 85 17.60 16.39 5.36
N GLN A 86 18.65 16.14 6.13
CA GLN A 86 18.70 16.51 7.53
C GLN A 86 18.67 18.03 7.71
N ASN A 87 19.47 18.77 6.94
CA ASN A 87 19.48 20.24 6.99
C ASN A 87 18.14 20.82 6.52
N PHE A 88 17.58 20.31 5.43
CA PHE A 88 16.24 20.69 4.99
C PHE A 88 15.17 20.40 6.04
N TYR A 89 15.20 19.23 6.67
CA TYR A 89 14.27 18.85 7.73
C TYR A 89 14.33 19.83 8.90
N GLN A 90 15.54 20.19 9.35
CA GLN A 90 15.72 21.17 10.44
C GLN A 90 15.14 22.53 10.06
N ILE A 91 15.44 23.05 8.87
CA ILE A 91 14.90 24.33 8.38
C ILE A 91 13.36 24.26 8.32
N LEU A 92 12.80 23.21 7.74
CA LEU A 92 11.35 23.04 7.64
C LEU A 92 10.69 22.88 9.02
N SER A 93 11.35 22.21 9.97
CA SER A 93 10.89 22.11 11.36
C SER A 93 10.91 23.47 12.07
N GLU A 94 11.93 24.27 11.84
CA GLU A 94 12.03 25.66 12.39
C GLU A 94 10.91 26.55 11.85
N ILE A 95 10.64 26.50 10.52
CA ILE A 95 9.59 27.29 9.88
C ILE A 95 8.20 26.87 10.37
N THR A 96 7.95 25.57 10.49
CA THR A 96 6.59 25.04 10.73
C THR A 96 6.29 24.71 12.18
N GLY A 97 7.31 24.59 13.04
CA GLY A 97 7.19 24.04 14.40
C GLY A 97 6.85 22.55 14.45
N LYS A 98 6.81 21.84 13.29
CA LYS A 98 6.41 20.43 13.18
C LYS A 98 7.61 19.49 13.27
N LYS A 99 7.36 18.30 13.84
CA LYS A 99 8.28 17.16 13.76
C LYS A 99 7.53 16.01 13.07
N LEU A 100 8.12 15.47 12.02
CA LEU A 100 7.52 14.32 11.31
C LEU A 100 7.93 13.02 12.02
N PRO A 101 7.00 12.09 12.27
CA PRO A 101 7.30 10.84 12.97
C PRO A 101 8.37 9.98 12.29
N TRP A 102 8.40 9.97 10.96
CA TRP A 102 9.41 9.28 10.16
C TRP A 102 10.65 10.16 9.83
N GLY A 103 10.73 11.35 10.41
CA GLY A 103 11.84 12.29 10.18
C GLY A 103 12.04 12.56 8.68
N THR A 104 13.28 12.38 8.22
CA THR A 104 13.67 12.59 6.81
C THR A 104 13.25 11.44 5.88
N LEU A 105 12.74 10.32 6.39
CA LEU A 105 12.33 9.19 5.57
C LEU A 105 11.06 9.55 4.78
N THR A 106 11.19 9.61 3.46
CA THR A 106 10.08 9.83 2.51
C THR A 106 9.82 8.61 1.62
N GLY A 107 10.60 7.54 1.81
CA GLY A 107 10.45 6.29 1.08
C GLY A 107 9.21 5.50 1.46
N ILE A 108 8.79 4.59 0.56
CA ILE A 108 7.56 3.81 0.72
C ILE A 108 7.70 2.61 1.67
N ARG A 109 8.92 2.16 1.96
CA ARG A 109 9.21 0.98 2.80
C ARG A 109 10.32 1.28 3.80
N PRO A 110 10.02 1.96 4.91
CA PRO A 110 11.02 2.26 5.95
C PRO A 110 11.52 0.99 6.66
N THR A 111 10.73 -0.09 6.70
CA THR A 111 11.10 -1.41 7.26
C THR A 111 12.29 -2.07 6.57
N LYS A 112 12.62 -1.69 5.32
CA LYS A 112 13.82 -2.21 4.63
C LYS A 112 15.12 -1.88 5.36
N ILE A 113 15.17 -0.80 6.12
CA ILE A 113 16.37 -0.40 6.86
C ILE A 113 16.64 -1.38 8.01
N PRO A 114 15.72 -1.58 8.98
CA PRO A 114 15.94 -2.57 10.01
C PRO A 114 16.04 -3.99 9.46
N MET A 115 15.27 -4.36 8.41
CA MET A 115 15.38 -5.66 7.76
C MET A 115 16.80 -5.96 7.32
N LYS A 116 17.42 -5.04 6.56
CA LYS A 116 18.80 -5.18 6.09
C LYS A 116 19.78 -5.32 7.25
N PHE A 117 19.64 -4.49 8.28
CA PHE A 117 20.57 -4.51 9.41
C PHE A 117 20.43 -5.78 10.26
N LEU A 118 19.21 -6.30 10.42
CA LEU A 118 18.98 -7.61 11.07
C LEU A 118 19.57 -8.76 10.25
N GLU A 119 19.45 -8.73 8.92
CA GLU A 119 20.10 -9.70 8.02
C GLU A 119 21.65 -9.63 8.12
N GLU A 120 22.21 -8.44 8.38
CA GLU A 120 23.64 -8.22 8.66
C GLU A 120 24.05 -8.58 10.09
N GLY A 121 23.14 -8.98 10.96
CA GLY A 121 23.40 -9.36 12.36
C GLY A 121 23.58 -8.17 13.30
N LYS A 122 23.12 -6.98 12.96
CA LYS A 122 23.13 -5.81 13.84
C LYS A 122 22.09 -5.96 14.97
N THR A 123 22.42 -5.37 16.09
CA THR A 123 21.50 -5.32 17.27
C THR A 123 20.43 -4.25 17.09
N GLU A 124 19.29 -4.40 17.77
CA GLU A 124 18.24 -3.36 17.82
C GLU A 124 18.80 -1.98 18.26
N ALA A 125 19.72 -1.96 19.23
CA ALA A 125 20.35 -0.73 19.71
C ALA A 125 21.14 -0.01 18.60
N GLU A 126 21.85 -0.75 17.76
CA GLU A 126 22.58 -0.19 16.60
C GLU A 126 21.63 0.32 15.52
N ILE A 127 20.56 -0.42 15.26
CA ILE A 127 19.50 -0.01 14.30
C ILE A 127 18.84 1.28 14.79
N ARG A 128 18.45 1.33 16.05
CA ARG A 128 17.84 2.50 16.70
C ARG A 128 18.75 3.73 16.57
N ALA A 129 20.00 3.60 17.01
CA ALA A 129 20.97 4.69 16.96
C ALA A 129 21.17 5.22 15.54
N TYR A 130 21.23 4.30 14.55
CA TYR A 130 21.35 4.68 13.15
C TYR A 130 20.13 5.42 12.64
N MET A 131 18.90 4.91 12.89
CA MET A 131 17.68 5.53 12.40
C MET A 131 17.40 6.89 13.05
N GLN A 132 17.71 7.03 14.35
CA GLN A 132 17.62 8.31 15.05
C GLN A 132 18.60 9.33 14.47
N LYS A 133 19.87 8.95 14.35
CA LYS A 133 20.94 9.85 13.90
C LYS A 133 20.77 10.22 12.42
N THR A 134 20.49 9.25 11.56
CA THR A 134 20.50 9.44 10.10
C THR A 134 19.18 10.02 9.60
N TYR A 135 18.06 9.58 10.18
CA TYR A 135 16.75 9.93 9.64
C TYR A 135 15.88 10.77 10.58
N PHE A 136 16.28 11.01 11.81
CA PHE A 136 15.48 11.72 12.82
C PHE A 136 14.10 11.06 13.04
N ALA A 137 14.00 9.76 12.83
CA ALA A 137 12.77 9.00 13.06
C ALA A 137 12.48 8.95 14.58
N SER A 138 11.20 8.99 14.96
CA SER A 138 10.78 8.87 16.35
C SER A 138 11.01 7.46 16.89
N ASP A 139 11.23 7.32 18.19
CA ASP A 139 11.41 6.02 18.87
C ASP A 139 10.28 5.06 18.56
N GLU A 140 9.04 5.56 18.58
CA GLU A 140 7.83 4.79 18.29
C GLU A 140 7.84 4.19 16.87
N LYS A 141 8.27 4.98 15.85
CA LYS A 141 8.34 4.49 14.47
C LYS A 141 9.53 3.58 14.23
N ILE A 142 10.60 3.77 14.98
CA ILE A 142 11.75 2.86 14.97
C ILE A 142 11.34 1.52 15.56
N ASP A 143 10.69 1.49 16.75
CA ASP A 143 10.20 0.26 17.37
C ASP A 143 9.26 -0.48 16.44
N LEU A 144 8.25 0.20 15.90
CA LEU A 144 7.30 -0.38 14.95
C LEU A 144 8.02 -1.03 13.75
N SER A 145 9.05 -0.36 13.21
CA SER A 145 9.75 -0.86 12.03
C SER A 145 10.67 -2.06 12.34
N ILE A 146 11.25 -2.11 13.53
CA ILE A 146 12.06 -3.25 14.00
C ILE A 146 11.16 -4.46 14.26
N ASP A 147 10.08 -4.28 15.03
CA ASP A 147 9.11 -5.34 15.34
C ASP A 147 8.56 -6.00 14.06
N ILE A 148 8.25 -5.20 13.06
CA ILE A 148 7.78 -5.71 11.77
C ILE A 148 8.89 -6.47 11.06
N ALA A 149 10.10 -5.91 10.96
CA ALA A 149 11.20 -6.52 10.25
C ALA A 149 11.59 -7.89 10.85
N GLU A 150 11.63 -8.00 12.18
CA GLU A 150 11.91 -9.27 12.88
C GLU A 150 10.84 -10.32 12.55
N ARG A 151 9.58 -9.92 12.59
CA ARG A 151 8.44 -10.83 12.33
C ARG A 151 8.40 -11.25 10.85
N GLU A 152 8.63 -10.33 9.93
CA GLU A 152 8.74 -10.65 8.50
C GLU A 152 9.89 -11.63 8.23
N LEU A 153 11.07 -11.44 8.85
CA LEU A 153 12.19 -12.36 8.73
C LEU A 153 11.85 -13.77 9.24
N GLU A 154 11.17 -13.88 10.38
CA GLU A 154 10.75 -15.17 10.92
C GLU A 154 9.76 -15.91 10.02
N ILE A 155 8.86 -15.17 9.38
CA ILE A 155 7.88 -15.73 8.43
C ILE A 155 8.58 -16.14 7.14
N LEU A 156 9.41 -15.26 6.58
CA LEU A 156 10.14 -15.51 5.32
C LEU A 156 11.07 -16.72 5.40
N LYS A 157 11.70 -16.98 6.56
CA LYS A 157 12.51 -18.19 6.78
C LYS A 157 11.76 -19.51 6.58
N LYS A 158 10.43 -19.50 6.68
CA LYS A 158 9.58 -20.69 6.53
C LYS A 158 9.04 -20.86 5.11
N ILE A 159 9.30 -19.92 4.22
CA ILE A 159 8.77 -19.88 2.85
C ILE A 159 9.91 -20.14 1.87
N ASP A 160 9.75 -21.11 1.00
CA ASP A 160 10.65 -21.28 -0.15
C ASP A 160 10.30 -20.24 -1.23
N TYR A 161 10.68 -18.99 -0.99
CA TYR A 161 10.36 -17.90 -1.90
C TYR A 161 11.31 -17.83 -3.11
N GLU A 162 12.51 -18.41 -3.03
CA GLU A 162 13.49 -18.45 -4.13
C GLU A 162 13.01 -19.32 -5.28
N ASN A 163 12.46 -20.51 -4.96
CA ASN A 163 11.90 -21.45 -5.94
C ASN A 163 10.39 -21.27 -6.14
N GLY A 164 9.80 -20.32 -5.44
CA GLY A 164 8.38 -20.10 -5.40
C GLY A 164 7.90 -18.88 -6.19
N TYR A 165 6.58 -18.76 -6.28
CA TYR A 165 5.88 -17.59 -6.78
C TYR A 165 4.53 -17.44 -6.07
N SER A 166 3.96 -16.24 -6.16
CA SER A 166 2.57 -15.98 -5.74
C SER A 166 1.70 -15.67 -6.95
N LEU A 167 0.45 -16.04 -6.87
CA LEU A 167 -0.55 -15.77 -7.91
C LEU A 167 -1.55 -14.71 -7.43
N TYR A 168 -1.61 -13.59 -8.14
CA TYR A 168 -2.64 -12.58 -7.96
C TYR A 168 -3.70 -12.69 -9.05
N ILE A 169 -4.97 -12.62 -8.67
CA ILE A 169 -6.11 -12.69 -9.60
C ILE A 169 -6.98 -11.46 -9.39
N GLY A 170 -7.03 -10.60 -10.39
CA GLY A 170 -7.81 -9.37 -10.36
C GLY A 170 -9.24 -9.58 -10.84
N ILE A 171 -10.23 -9.26 -10.00
CA ILE A 171 -11.65 -9.16 -10.37
C ILE A 171 -12.01 -7.68 -10.34
N PRO A 172 -12.15 -7.02 -11.49
CA PRO A 172 -12.24 -5.56 -11.56
C PRO A 172 -13.65 -5.00 -11.31
N PHE A 173 -14.57 -5.81 -10.83
CA PHE A 173 -15.97 -5.41 -10.61
C PHE A 173 -16.23 -5.03 -9.16
N CYS A 174 -17.02 -3.95 -8.96
CA CYS A 174 -17.46 -3.50 -7.65
C CYS A 174 -18.97 -3.22 -7.67
N PRO A 175 -19.69 -3.31 -6.53
CA PRO A 175 -21.08 -2.85 -6.47
C PRO A 175 -21.22 -1.38 -6.87
N THR A 176 -20.34 -0.53 -6.36
CA THR A 176 -20.21 0.91 -6.68
C THR A 176 -18.75 1.33 -6.58
N THR A 177 -18.35 2.43 -7.24
CA THR A 177 -17.01 3.00 -7.10
C THR A 177 -16.95 3.93 -5.89
N CYS A 178 -16.08 3.62 -4.93
CA CYS A 178 -15.86 4.45 -3.75
C CYS A 178 -15.08 5.74 -4.10
N LEU A 179 -15.31 6.83 -3.37
CA LEU A 179 -14.71 8.14 -3.65
C LEU A 179 -13.18 8.14 -3.58
N TYR A 180 -12.60 7.41 -2.64
CA TYR A 180 -11.16 7.34 -2.40
C TYR A 180 -10.43 6.33 -3.31
N CYS A 181 -11.19 5.46 -3.99
CA CYS A 181 -10.61 4.33 -4.72
C CYS A 181 -9.88 4.78 -5.99
N SER A 182 -8.65 4.30 -6.16
CA SER A 182 -7.82 4.51 -7.34
C SER A 182 -7.49 3.22 -8.09
N PHE A 183 -8.01 2.10 -7.62
CA PHE A 183 -7.84 0.82 -8.28
C PHE A 183 -8.72 0.70 -9.53
N THR A 184 -8.35 -0.23 -10.41
CA THR A 184 -9.17 -0.60 -11.56
C THR A 184 -10.46 -1.22 -11.05
N SER A 185 -11.56 -0.45 -11.08
CA SER A 185 -12.86 -0.87 -10.59
C SER A 185 -13.98 -0.35 -11.48
N TYR A 186 -14.89 -1.27 -11.82
CA TYR A 186 -16.03 -1.00 -12.69
C TYR A 186 -17.33 -1.36 -11.99
N PRO A 187 -18.37 -0.50 -12.03
CA PRO A 187 -19.67 -0.82 -11.46
C PRO A 187 -20.26 -2.09 -12.12
N LEU A 188 -20.55 -3.11 -11.33
CA LEU A 188 -21.03 -4.40 -11.84
C LEU A 188 -22.30 -4.25 -12.71
N VAL A 189 -23.19 -3.30 -12.38
CA VAL A 189 -24.43 -3.08 -13.13
C VAL A 189 -24.19 -2.87 -14.63
N SER A 190 -23.10 -2.20 -14.99
CA SER A 190 -22.74 -1.93 -16.39
C SER A 190 -22.02 -3.11 -17.07
N TRP A 191 -21.54 -4.08 -16.32
CA TRP A 191 -20.68 -5.16 -16.83
C TRP A 191 -21.22 -6.55 -16.59
N ARG A 192 -22.37 -6.69 -15.94
CA ARG A 192 -22.94 -8.00 -15.55
C ARG A 192 -22.99 -9.01 -16.71
N GLN A 193 -23.36 -8.58 -17.91
CA GLN A 193 -23.42 -9.44 -19.10
C GLN A 193 -22.05 -9.83 -19.68
N LYS A 194 -20.97 -9.18 -19.21
CA LYS A 194 -19.60 -9.44 -19.69
C LYS A 194 -18.75 -10.23 -18.69
N VAL A 195 -19.27 -10.51 -17.50
CA VAL A 195 -18.54 -11.22 -16.45
C VAL A 195 -18.08 -12.59 -16.91
N ASP A 196 -18.94 -13.38 -17.56
CA ASP A 196 -18.58 -14.71 -18.03
C ASP A 196 -17.51 -14.64 -19.14
N SER A 197 -17.64 -13.70 -20.09
CA SER A 197 -16.59 -13.48 -21.11
C SER A 197 -15.26 -13.01 -20.47
N TYR A 198 -15.33 -12.24 -19.38
CA TYR A 198 -14.14 -11.87 -18.62
C TYR A 198 -13.48 -13.10 -17.98
N LEU A 199 -14.28 -13.99 -17.39
CA LEU A 199 -13.78 -15.25 -16.81
C LEU A 199 -13.17 -16.16 -17.88
N ASP A 200 -13.76 -16.24 -19.09
CA ASP A 200 -13.20 -16.99 -20.22
C ASP A 200 -11.78 -16.49 -20.56
N ALA A 201 -11.61 -15.18 -20.66
CA ALA A 201 -10.30 -14.57 -20.90
C ALA A 201 -9.31 -14.80 -19.74
N LEU A 202 -9.78 -14.64 -18.50
CA LEU A 202 -8.98 -14.87 -17.31
C LEU A 202 -8.52 -16.34 -17.20
N GLU A 203 -9.38 -17.31 -17.49
CA GLU A 203 -9.03 -18.75 -17.50
C GLU A 203 -7.95 -19.05 -18.54
N LYS A 204 -8.01 -18.42 -19.72
CA LYS A 204 -6.98 -18.57 -20.75
C LYS A 204 -5.62 -18.03 -20.28
N GLU A 205 -5.61 -16.92 -19.54
CA GLU A 205 -4.40 -16.37 -18.94
C GLU A 205 -3.83 -17.29 -17.85
N LEU A 206 -4.72 -17.84 -17.00
CA LEU A 206 -4.35 -18.81 -15.96
C LEU A 206 -3.78 -20.09 -16.55
N ASP A 207 -4.29 -20.60 -17.69
CA ASP A 207 -3.73 -21.76 -18.38
C ASP A 207 -2.27 -21.55 -18.79
N TYR A 208 -1.95 -20.35 -19.33
CA TYR A 208 -0.56 -20.02 -19.64
C TYR A 208 0.31 -20.03 -18.39
N VAL A 209 -0.16 -19.40 -17.31
CA VAL A 209 0.60 -19.32 -16.06
C VAL A 209 0.84 -20.72 -15.46
N ALA A 210 -0.18 -21.57 -15.44
CA ALA A 210 -0.09 -22.93 -14.92
C ALA A 210 0.97 -23.75 -15.67
N VAL A 211 1.02 -23.64 -17.00
CA VAL A 211 2.04 -24.31 -17.82
C VAL A 211 3.44 -23.73 -17.57
N LYS A 212 3.57 -22.40 -17.56
CA LYS A 212 4.88 -21.75 -17.43
C LYS A 212 5.50 -21.97 -16.04
N PHE A 213 4.70 -21.95 -15.00
CA PHE A 213 5.14 -22.06 -13.60
C PHE A 213 4.92 -23.43 -12.97
N GLY A 214 4.55 -24.44 -13.74
CA GLY A 214 4.20 -25.77 -13.24
C GLY A 214 5.34 -26.55 -12.54
N LYS A 215 6.58 -26.04 -12.61
CA LYS A 215 7.74 -26.58 -11.89
C LYS A 215 8.15 -25.76 -10.66
N LYS A 216 7.48 -24.62 -10.40
CA LYS A 216 7.76 -23.73 -9.27
C LYS A 216 6.70 -23.91 -8.19
N HIS A 217 7.05 -23.63 -6.96
CA HIS A 217 6.14 -23.72 -5.82
C HIS A 217 5.20 -22.52 -5.78
N LEU A 218 3.88 -22.77 -5.80
CA LEU A 218 2.88 -21.73 -5.59
C LEU A 218 2.68 -21.52 -4.09
N ASN A 219 3.25 -20.42 -3.55
CA ASN A 219 3.27 -20.17 -2.11
C ASN A 219 2.03 -19.45 -1.60
N SER A 220 1.43 -18.57 -2.40
CA SER A 220 0.19 -17.89 -2.03
C SER A 220 -0.67 -17.54 -3.24
N ILE A 221 -1.98 -17.49 -3.01
CA ILE A 221 -2.99 -17.04 -3.99
C ILE A 221 -3.78 -15.91 -3.37
N TYR A 222 -3.95 -14.83 -4.11
CA TYR A 222 -4.72 -13.68 -3.70
C TYR A 222 -5.72 -13.28 -4.79
N ILE A 223 -7.01 -13.41 -4.53
CA ILE A 223 -8.09 -12.93 -5.41
C ILE A 223 -8.58 -11.60 -4.86
N GLY A 224 -8.34 -10.53 -5.59
CA GLY A 224 -8.66 -9.17 -5.16
C GLY A 224 -8.98 -8.24 -6.34
N GLY A 225 -8.67 -6.95 -6.19
CA GLY A 225 -8.80 -5.92 -7.22
C GLY A 225 -9.96 -4.97 -6.98
N GLY A 226 -11.15 -5.25 -7.50
CA GLY A 226 -12.39 -4.56 -7.18
C GLY A 226 -13.04 -5.22 -5.96
N THR A 227 -13.97 -6.13 -6.21
CA THR A 227 -14.65 -6.91 -5.16
C THR A 227 -14.97 -8.30 -5.71
N PRO A 228 -14.14 -9.31 -5.43
CA PRO A 228 -14.35 -10.68 -5.94
C PRO A 228 -15.73 -11.27 -5.66
N THR A 229 -16.34 -10.94 -4.53
CA THR A 229 -17.70 -11.38 -4.18
C THR A 229 -18.81 -10.67 -4.97
N THR A 230 -18.48 -9.83 -5.96
CA THR A 230 -19.44 -9.43 -7.00
C THR A 230 -19.78 -10.56 -7.97
N LEU A 231 -18.90 -11.57 -8.08
CA LEU A 231 -19.17 -12.79 -8.81
C LEU A 231 -20.32 -13.55 -8.16
N GLU A 232 -21.18 -14.17 -9.01
CA GLU A 232 -22.23 -15.05 -8.52
C GLU A 232 -21.62 -16.37 -7.96
N PRO A 233 -22.34 -17.14 -7.12
CA PRO A 233 -21.79 -18.35 -6.52
C PRO A 233 -21.22 -19.34 -7.57
N TYR A 234 -21.88 -19.53 -8.71
CA TYR A 234 -21.41 -20.41 -9.77
C TYR A 234 -20.13 -19.89 -10.47
N GLN A 235 -19.97 -18.55 -10.54
CA GLN A 235 -18.77 -17.92 -11.12
C GLN A 235 -17.59 -18.05 -10.18
N LEU A 236 -17.79 -17.87 -8.86
CA LEU A 236 -16.78 -18.15 -7.85
C LEU A 236 -16.36 -19.63 -7.88
N ASP A 237 -17.31 -20.55 -7.90
CA ASP A 237 -17.06 -21.99 -7.99
C ASP A 237 -16.27 -22.34 -9.26
N ARG A 238 -16.66 -21.78 -10.41
CA ARG A 238 -15.95 -21.93 -11.69
C ARG A 238 -14.49 -21.48 -11.59
N LEU A 239 -14.25 -20.26 -11.10
CA LEU A 239 -12.90 -19.67 -11.00
C LEU A 239 -12.02 -20.49 -10.05
N ILE A 240 -12.51 -20.79 -8.85
CA ILE A 240 -11.71 -21.50 -7.84
C ILE A 240 -11.45 -22.96 -8.29
N ARG A 241 -12.42 -23.62 -8.91
CA ARG A 241 -12.23 -24.94 -9.53
C ARG A 241 -11.14 -24.88 -10.61
N LYS A 242 -11.16 -23.87 -11.47
CA LYS A 242 -10.12 -23.66 -12.50
C LYS A 242 -8.74 -23.57 -11.86
N ILE A 243 -8.59 -22.79 -10.81
CA ILE A 243 -7.32 -22.64 -10.08
C ILE A 243 -6.87 -23.99 -9.51
N ARG A 244 -7.74 -24.67 -8.77
CA ARG A 244 -7.40 -25.96 -8.12
C ARG A 244 -7.10 -27.09 -9.11
N CYS A 245 -7.69 -27.07 -10.31
CA CYS A 245 -7.42 -28.05 -11.34
C CYS A 245 -6.15 -27.75 -12.15
N SER A 246 -5.72 -26.48 -12.20
CA SER A 246 -4.60 -26.05 -13.03
C SER A 246 -3.27 -25.91 -12.27
N PHE A 247 -3.30 -25.71 -10.96
CA PHE A 247 -2.11 -25.43 -10.14
C PHE A 247 -1.92 -26.49 -9.04
N ASP A 248 -0.66 -26.81 -8.76
CA ASP A 248 -0.29 -27.60 -7.57
C ASP A 248 -0.31 -26.68 -6.33
N LEU A 249 -1.24 -26.94 -5.41
CA LEU A 249 -1.41 -26.17 -4.18
C LEU A 249 -0.73 -26.82 -2.96
N SER A 250 0.10 -27.85 -3.14
CA SER A 250 0.77 -28.54 -2.02
C SER A 250 1.69 -27.65 -1.20
N HIS A 251 2.19 -26.57 -1.81
CA HIS A 251 3.04 -25.56 -1.17
C HIS A 251 2.28 -24.25 -0.87
N CYS A 252 0.98 -24.18 -1.14
CA CYS A 252 0.20 -22.97 -0.95
C CYS A 252 -0.13 -22.77 0.53
N LEU A 253 0.51 -21.77 1.12
CA LEU A 253 0.38 -21.43 2.54
C LEU A 253 -0.83 -20.52 2.83
N GLU A 254 -1.29 -19.78 1.82
CA GLU A 254 -2.39 -18.84 1.93
C GLU A 254 -3.19 -18.78 0.63
N PHE A 255 -4.51 -18.93 0.75
CA PHE A 255 -5.44 -18.65 -0.33
C PHE A 255 -6.46 -17.62 0.15
N THR A 256 -6.24 -16.37 -0.22
CA THR A 256 -7.05 -15.22 0.18
C THR A 256 -8.06 -14.85 -0.89
N VAL A 257 -9.29 -14.55 -0.49
CA VAL A 257 -10.34 -13.94 -1.33
C VAL A 257 -10.88 -12.69 -0.64
N GLU A 258 -10.80 -11.56 -1.31
CA GLU A 258 -11.41 -10.32 -0.83
C GLU A 258 -12.94 -10.39 -0.94
N ALA A 259 -13.62 -10.50 0.19
CA ALA A 259 -15.04 -10.26 0.34
C ALA A 259 -15.27 -8.82 0.85
N GLY A 260 -14.53 -7.86 0.27
CA GLY A 260 -14.27 -6.53 0.81
C GLY A 260 -15.50 -5.60 0.93
N ARG A 261 -16.66 -6.00 0.42
CA ARG A 261 -17.89 -5.20 0.43
C ARG A 261 -19.04 -6.01 1.02
N PRO A 262 -19.55 -5.66 2.23
CA PRO A 262 -20.70 -6.35 2.84
C PRO A 262 -21.92 -6.45 1.94
N ASP A 263 -22.20 -5.42 1.13
CA ASP A 263 -23.30 -5.42 0.15
C ASP A 263 -23.12 -6.38 -1.05
N SER A 264 -22.00 -7.10 -1.13
CA SER A 264 -21.74 -8.14 -2.12
C SER A 264 -21.68 -9.55 -1.54
N ILE A 265 -21.76 -9.68 -0.20
CA ILE A 265 -21.68 -10.95 0.51
C ILE A 265 -23.07 -11.59 0.61
N THR A 266 -23.15 -12.89 0.30
CA THR A 266 -24.33 -13.73 0.59
C THR A 266 -23.87 -15.04 1.21
N ARG A 267 -24.80 -15.75 1.86
CA ARG A 267 -24.54 -17.07 2.45
C ARG A 267 -23.97 -18.03 1.40
N GLU A 268 -24.59 -18.13 0.23
CA GLU A 268 -24.21 -19.05 -0.83
C GLU A 268 -22.79 -18.77 -1.37
N LYS A 269 -22.40 -17.49 -1.41
CA LYS A 269 -21.03 -17.11 -1.82
C LYS A 269 -20.01 -17.53 -0.77
N LEU A 270 -20.27 -17.27 0.51
CA LEU A 270 -19.38 -17.71 1.60
C LEU A 270 -19.31 -19.25 1.66
N GLU A 271 -20.42 -19.95 1.53
CA GLU A 271 -20.45 -21.43 1.46
C GLU A 271 -19.63 -21.94 0.27
N THR A 272 -19.69 -21.25 -0.88
CA THR A 272 -18.85 -21.58 -2.05
C THR A 272 -17.38 -21.43 -1.73
N LEU A 273 -16.97 -20.33 -1.08
CA LEU A 273 -15.57 -20.11 -0.67
C LEU A 273 -15.13 -21.18 0.34
N LYS A 274 -15.99 -21.50 1.32
CA LYS A 274 -15.71 -22.52 2.34
C LYS A 274 -15.58 -23.92 1.78
N LYS A 275 -16.46 -24.29 0.82
CA LYS A 275 -16.38 -25.55 0.07
C LYS A 275 -15.00 -25.78 -0.56
N TRP A 276 -14.34 -24.73 -0.97
CA TRP A 276 -13.04 -24.77 -1.64
C TRP A 276 -11.86 -24.51 -0.71
N ASP A 277 -12.06 -24.61 0.62
CA ASP A 277 -11.03 -24.41 1.64
C ASP A 277 -10.23 -23.10 1.46
N ILE A 278 -10.95 -22.00 1.17
CA ILE A 278 -10.33 -20.66 1.19
C ILE A 278 -9.88 -20.40 2.62
N THR A 279 -8.59 -20.13 2.80
CA THR A 279 -7.97 -20.00 4.13
C THR A 279 -8.21 -18.65 4.78
N ARG A 280 -8.35 -17.59 3.96
CA ARG A 280 -8.49 -16.23 4.45
C ARG A 280 -9.49 -15.44 3.60
N ILE A 281 -10.32 -14.65 4.26
CA ILE A 281 -11.19 -13.65 3.60
C ILE A 281 -11.00 -12.27 4.23
N SER A 282 -11.41 -11.23 3.50
CA SER A 282 -11.49 -9.88 4.09
C SER A 282 -12.91 -9.35 4.02
N ILE A 283 -13.38 -8.75 5.12
CA ILE A 283 -14.65 -8.02 5.22
C ILE A 283 -14.32 -6.61 5.64
N ASN A 284 -14.32 -5.65 4.69
CA ASN A 284 -13.69 -4.35 4.86
C ASN A 284 -14.72 -3.25 5.12
N PRO A 285 -14.95 -2.84 6.39
CA PRO A 285 -15.87 -1.76 6.71
C PRO A 285 -15.37 -0.40 6.21
N GLN A 286 -14.10 -0.14 6.31
CA GLN A 286 -13.37 1.13 6.18
C GLN A 286 -13.65 2.07 7.36
N THR A 287 -14.87 2.14 7.85
CA THR A 287 -15.36 2.81 9.05
C THR A 287 -16.63 2.11 9.55
N MET A 288 -16.94 2.28 10.82
CA MET A 288 -18.21 1.83 11.43
C MET A 288 -19.14 3.02 11.72
N LYS A 289 -19.20 4.00 10.79
CA LYS A 289 -20.05 5.18 10.85
C LYS A 289 -20.88 5.30 9.56
N ASP A 290 -22.19 5.13 9.65
CA ASP A 290 -23.10 5.10 8.49
C ASP A 290 -23.10 6.40 7.67
N GLU A 291 -22.92 7.55 8.31
CA GLU A 291 -22.82 8.84 7.64
C GLU A 291 -21.60 8.89 6.73
N THR A 292 -20.44 8.47 7.24
CA THR A 292 -19.19 8.44 6.47
C THR A 292 -19.27 7.43 5.33
N LEU A 293 -19.86 6.24 5.56
CA LEU A 293 -20.09 5.25 4.50
C LEU A 293 -20.87 5.84 3.32
N LYS A 294 -21.91 6.63 3.58
CA LYS A 294 -22.69 7.34 2.55
C LYS A 294 -21.82 8.35 1.79
N ILE A 295 -21.04 9.17 2.50
CA ILE A 295 -20.17 10.18 1.90
C ILE A 295 -19.17 9.52 0.95
N ILE A 296 -18.51 8.42 1.36
CA ILE A 296 -17.50 7.74 0.54
C ILE A 296 -18.10 6.84 -0.56
N GLY A 297 -19.43 6.85 -0.74
CA GLY A 297 -20.12 6.14 -1.82
C GLY A 297 -20.29 4.64 -1.60
N ARG A 298 -20.24 4.19 -0.34
CA ARG A 298 -20.59 2.82 0.05
C ARG A 298 -22.08 2.75 0.39
N ARG A 299 -22.74 1.71 -0.13
CA ARG A 299 -24.22 1.57 0.02
C ARG A 299 -24.63 0.61 1.13
N HIS A 300 -23.69 -0.09 1.75
CA HIS A 300 -23.98 -0.92 2.92
C HIS A 300 -24.01 -0.10 4.21
N THR A 301 -24.59 -0.68 5.23
CA THR A 301 -24.66 -0.11 6.59
C THR A 301 -23.65 -0.83 7.51
N VAL A 302 -23.44 -0.21 8.67
CA VAL A 302 -22.67 -0.83 9.76
C VAL A 302 -23.30 -2.16 10.19
N ALA A 303 -24.63 -2.21 10.31
CA ALA A 303 -25.36 -3.44 10.64
C ALA A 303 -25.06 -4.57 9.64
N GLN A 304 -25.09 -4.29 8.34
CA GLN A 304 -24.73 -5.28 7.31
C GLN A 304 -23.27 -5.74 7.39
N THR A 305 -22.36 -4.89 7.83
CA THR A 305 -20.97 -5.28 8.09
C THR A 305 -20.90 -6.29 9.24
N VAL A 306 -21.60 -6.01 10.34
CA VAL A 306 -21.69 -6.92 11.50
C VAL A 306 -22.32 -8.25 11.12
N GLU A 307 -23.44 -8.23 10.41
CA GLU A 307 -24.14 -9.42 9.92
C GLU A 307 -23.26 -10.28 9.01
N SER A 308 -22.55 -9.65 8.06
CA SER A 308 -21.65 -10.35 7.15
C SER A 308 -20.48 -11.01 7.89
N PHE A 309 -19.93 -10.32 8.88
CA PHE A 309 -18.85 -10.85 9.71
C PHE A 309 -19.32 -12.04 10.56
N GLN A 310 -20.48 -11.92 11.22
CA GLN A 310 -21.07 -12.97 12.02
C GLN A 310 -21.41 -14.20 11.16
N LEU A 311 -21.98 -13.98 9.97
CA LEU A 311 -22.25 -15.05 9.01
C LEU A 311 -20.97 -15.78 8.58
N ALA A 312 -19.88 -15.06 8.33
CA ALA A 312 -18.61 -15.70 7.99
C ALA A 312 -18.09 -16.55 9.16
N ARG A 313 -18.21 -16.07 10.41
CA ARG A 313 -17.84 -16.86 11.62
C ARG A 313 -18.73 -18.09 11.79
N GLU A 314 -20.05 -17.96 11.58
CA GLU A 314 -20.99 -19.08 11.64
C GLU A 314 -20.62 -20.19 10.63
N LEU A 315 -20.18 -19.81 9.44
CA LEU A 315 -19.72 -20.72 8.39
C LEU A 315 -18.30 -21.27 8.61
N GLY A 316 -17.65 -20.89 9.73
CA GLY A 316 -16.37 -21.43 10.16
C GLY A 316 -15.15 -20.79 9.51
N PHE A 317 -15.23 -19.54 9.04
CA PHE A 317 -14.04 -18.78 8.69
C PHE A 317 -13.33 -18.32 9.98
N ASP A 318 -12.09 -18.71 10.13
CA ASP A 318 -11.24 -18.45 11.30
C ASP A 318 -10.08 -17.50 11.00
N ASP A 319 -9.94 -17.03 9.76
CA ASP A 319 -9.00 -15.99 9.37
C ASP A 319 -9.74 -14.89 8.56
N ILE A 320 -10.22 -13.87 9.28
CA ILE A 320 -10.96 -12.75 8.71
C ILE A 320 -10.20 -11.45 8.95
N ASN A 321 -9.81 -10.78 7.87
CA ASN A 321 -9.25 -9.44 7.91
C ASN A 321 -10.33 -8.37 7.81
N MET A 322 -10.13 -7.26 8.50
CA MET A 322 -10.92 -6.04 8.35
C MET A 322 -10.02 -4.86 7.98
N ASP A 323 -10.39 -4.09 6.96
CA ASP A 323 -9.67 -2.86 6.61
C ASP A 323 -10.38 -1.63 7.16
N LEU A 324 -9.59 -0.71 7.72
CA LEU A 324 -10.02 0.62 8.15
C LEU A 324 -9.21 1.69 7.39
N ILE A 325 -9.81 2.86 7.20
CA ILE A 325 -9.15 4.02 6.60
C ILE A 325 -9.21 5.19 7.59
N MET A 326 -8.04 5.70 7.97
CA MET A 326 -7.90 6.90 8.80
C MET A 326 -7.85 8.14 7.91
N GLY A 327 -8.56 9.18 8.32
CA GLY A 327 -8.64 10.44 7.58
C GLY A 327 -9.79 10.48 6.56
N LEU A 328 -10.81 9.66 6.73
CA LEU A 328 -12.03 9.75 5.95
C LEU A 328 -12.75 11.09 6.20
N PRO A 329 -13.56 11.56 5.22
CA PRO A 329 -14.30 12.82 5.37
C PRO A 329 -15.17 12.84 6.62
N GLU A 330 -15.12 13.97 7.35
CA GLU A 330 -15.95 14.26 8.53
C GLU A 330 -15.79 13.24 9.68
N GLU A 331 -14.64 12.60 9.79
CA GLU A 331 -14.31 11.74 10.94
C GLU A 331 -13.38 12.45 11.92
N SER A 332 -13.80 12.48 13.17
CA SER A 332 -13.02 12.91 14.32
C SER A 332 -12.28 11.74 14.95
N LEU A 333 -11.36 12.03 15.87
CA LEU A 333 -10.69 11.00 16.68
C LEU A 333 -11.68 10.14 17.49
N GLU A 334 -12.82 10.72 17.92
CA GLU A 334 -13.85 9.99 18.66
C GLU A 334 -14.62 9.03 17.73
N ASP A 335 -14.92 9.42 16.48
CA ASP A 335 -15.51 8.52 15.48
C ASP A 335 -14.59 7.32 15.18
N VAL A 336 -13.28 7.56 15.13
CA VAL A 336 -12.29 6.48 14.98
C VAL A 336 -12.28 5.57 16.20
N ARG A 337 -12.39 6.13 17.42
CA ARG A 337 -12.49 5.35 18.66
C ARG A 337 -13.73 4.46 18.66
N ASP A 338 -14.89 5.01 18.30
CA ASP A 338 -16.15 4.25 18.20
C ASP A 338 -16.03 3.12 17.16
N THR A 339 -15.44 3.41 16.01
CA THR A 339 -15.15 2.40 14.98
C THR A 339 -14.28 1.27 15.54
N LEU A 340 -13.20 1.60 16.25
CA LEU A 340 -12.29 0.62 16.82
C LEU A 340 -12.94 -0.22 17.95
N GLU A 341 -13.81 0.35 18.77
CA GLU A 341 -14.58 -0.40 19.79
C GLU A 341 -15.52 -1.42 19.14
N GLN A 342 -16.22 -1.02 18.06
CA GLN A 342 -17.11 -1.92 17.32
C GLN A 342 -16.32 -3.04 16.64
N VAL A 343 -15.19 -2.74 16.00
CA VAL A 343 -14.29 -3.74 15.38
C VAL A 343 -13.73 -4.69 16.44
N LYS A 344 -13.30 -4.17 17.58
CA LYS A 344 -12.82 -4.99 18.71
C LYS A 344 -13.87 -5.99 19.21
N ALA A 345 -15.14 -5.58 19.25
CA ALA A 345 -16.25 -6.46 19.64
C ALA A 345 -16.45 -7.62 18.65
N LEU A 346 -16.15 -7.44 17.36
CA LEU A 346 -16.21 -8.48 16.33
C LEU A 346 -15.05 -9.47 16.43
N LYS A 347 -13.93 -9.09 17.03
CA LYS A 347 -12.71 -9.91 17.18
C LYS A 347 -12.19 -10.43 15.84
N PRO A 348 -11.78 -9.56 14.91
CA PRO A 348 -11.14 -9.99 13.67
C PRO A 348 -9.79 -10.66 13.96
N ASP A 349 -9.34 -11.52 13.06
CA ASP A 349 -8.01 -12.15 13.14
C ASP A 349 -6.92 -11.23 12.64
N ASN A 350 -7.31 -10.31 11.75
CA ASN A 350 -6.42 -9.32 11.17
C ASN A 350 -7.12 -7.97 11.05
N LEU A 351 -6.32 -6.92 11.19
CA LEU A 351 -6.74 -5.54 11.00
C LEU A 351 -5.73 -4.83 10.11
N THR A 352 -6.18 -4.29 8.97
CA THR A 352 -5.34 -3.43 8.14
C THR A 352 -5.80 -1.98 8.29
N VAL A 353 -4.90 -1.11 8.70
CA VAL A 353 -5.16 0.32 8.88
C VAL A 353 -4.48 1.09 7.77
N HIS A 354 -5.28 1.76 6.96
CA HIS A 354 -4.82 2.62 5.89
C HIS A 354 -4.90 4.09 6.30
N SER A 355 -3.88 4.85 5.96
CA SER A 355 -3.97 6.32 5.93
C SER A 355 -4.50 6.76 4.58
N LEU A 356 -5.53 7.60 4.56
CA LEU A 356 -6.13 8.09 3.31
C LEU A 356 -5.07 8.74 2.42
N ALA A 357 -4.95 8.25 1.20
CA ALA A 357 -4.05 8.80 0.18
C ALA A 357 -4.85 9.31 -1.02
N LEU A 358 -4.77 10.61 -1.29
CA LEU A 358 -5.47 11.24 -2.41
C LEU A 358 -4.71 11.04 -3.72
N LYS A 359 -4.97 9.93 -4.40
CA LYS A 359 -4.37 9.62 -5.70
C LYS A 359 -5.10 10.33 -6.84
N ARG A 360 -4.39 10.64 -7.93
CA ARG A 360 -4.95 11.35 -9.11
C ARG A 360 -6.21 10.69 -9.67
N ALA A 361 -6.27 9.37 -9.68
CA ALA A 361 -7.39 8.60 -10.21
C ALA A 361 -8.57 8.45 -9.22
N ALA A 362 -8.43 8.87 -7.97
CA ALA A 362 -9.51 8.84 -7.01
C ALA A 362 -10.53 9.96 -7.30
N ARG A 363 -11.84 9.65 -7.18
CA ARG A 363 -12.91 10.64 -7.41
C ARG A 363 -12.80 11.85 -6.48
N LEU A 364 -12.37 11.66 -5.23
CA LEU A 364 -12.05 12.75 -4.30
C LEU A 364 -11.08 13.77 -4.88
N ASN A 365 -10.10 13.33 -5.69
CA ASN A 365 -9.14 14.22 -6.32
C ASN A 365 -9.63 14.74 -7.68
N MET A 366 -10.33 13.89 -8.46
CA MET A 366 -10.86 14.27 -9.78
C MET A 366 -11.95 15.35 -9.67
N PHE A 367 -12.74 15.32 -8.59
CA PHE A 367 -13.83 16.26 -8.30
C PHE A 367 -13.53 17.07 -7.02
N LYS A 368 -12.28 17.51 -6.87
CA LYS A 368 -11.78 18.17 -5.64
C LYS A 368 -12.67 19.34 -5.20
N GLU A 369 -13.23 20.11 -6.13
CA GLU A 369 -14.11 21.25 -5.84
C GLU A 369 -15.41 20.83 -5.16
N ASP A 370 -15.97 19.66 -5.51
CA ASP A 370 -17.20 19.15 -4.91
C ASP A 370 -17.01 18.69 -3.45
N TYR A 371 -15.77 18.43 -3.06
CA TYR A 371 -15.39 17.89 -1.75
C TYR A 371 -14.49 18.82 -0.92
N LYS A 372 -14.28 20.05 -1.37
CA LYS A 372 -13.37 21.02 -0.72
C LYS A 372 -13.78 21.40 0.70
N ASP A 373 -15.07 21.33 1.01
CA ASP A 373 -15.61 21.70 2.32
C ASP A 373 -15.53 20.57 3.35
N TYR A 374 -15.21 19.33 2.91
CA TYR A 374 -15.06 18.21 3.83
C TYR A 374 -13.70 18.25 4.54
N LYS A 375 -13.74 18.09 5.85
CA LYS A 375 -12.53 17.95 6.66
C LYS A 375 -12.04 16.51 6.61
N MET A 376 -10.77 16.34 6.21
CA MET A 376 -10.08 15.05 6.16
C MET A 376 -8.84 15.16 7.02
N VAL A 377 -8.88 14.59 8.23
CA VAL A 377 -7.81 14.73 9.22
C VAL A 377 -7.27 13.37 9.60
N ASN A 378 -5.99 13.13 9.33
CA ASN A 378 -5.25 12.01 9.88
C ASN A 378 -4.01 12.51 10.59
N THR A 379 -3.85 12.15 11.84
CA THR A 379 -2.74 12.57 12.71
C THR A 379 -2.04 11.36 13.31
N THR A 380 -0.89 11.58 13.92
CA THR A 380 -0.20 10.55 14.70
C THR A 380 -1.10 9.96 15.80
N GLU A 381 -1.98 10.77 16.39
CA GLU A 381 -2.93 10.30 17.43
C GLU A 381 -3.92 9.27 16.89
N HIS A 382 -4.41 9.43 15.65
CA HIS A 382 -5.27 8.42 15.01
C HIS A 382 -4.52 7.10 14.84
N MET A 383 -3.27 7.14 14.36
CA MET A 383 -2.46 5.93 14.17
C MET A 383 -2.11 5.26 15.50
N ASN A 384 -1.78 6.05 16.52
CA ASN A 384 -1.49 5.53 17.86
C ASN A 384 -2.72 4.87 18.49
N LEU A 385 -3.88 5.47 18.31
CA LEU A 385 -5.15 4.88 18.74
C LEU A 385 -5.40 3.53 18.07
N THR A 386 -5.15 3.42 16.76
CA THR A 386 -5.31 2.14 16.05
C THR A 386 -4.32 1.08 16.55
N ALA A 387 -3.07 1.44 16.81
CA ALA A 387 -2.05 0.54 17.37
C ALA A 387 -2.41 0.07 18.77
N GLU A 388 -2.92 0.97 19.63
CA GLU A 388 -3.42 0.63 20.97
C GLU A 388 -4.56 -0.39 20.89
N TYR A 389 -5.53 -0.19 19.99
CA TYR A 389 -6.65 -1.13 19.84
C TYR A 389 -6.23 -2.45 19.20
N ALA A 390 -5.30 -2.45 18.25
CA ALA A 390 -4.72 -3.69 17.73
C ALA A 390 -4.09 -4.50 18.87
N LYS A 391 -3.30 -3.86 19.74
CA LYS A 391 -2.73 -4.50 20.94
C LYS A 391 -3.79 -5.02 21.91
N LYS A 392 -4.87 -4.26 22.16
CA LYS A 392 -6.02 -4.71 22.98
C LYS A 392 -6.72 -5.94 22.40
N MET A 393 -6.69 -6.12 21.09
CA MET A 393 -7.22 -7.29 20.38
C MET A 393 -6.22 -8.46 20.31
N GLY A 394 -4.99 -8.29 20.80
CA GLY A 394 -3.93 -9.30 20.71
C GLY A 394 -3.34 -9.42 19.30
N LEU A 395 -3.48 -8.38 18.49
CA LEU A 395 -2.95 -8.32 17.14
C LEU A 395 -1.57 -7.66 17.14
N GLU A 396 -0.66 -8.21 16.35
CA GLU A 396 0.72 -7.76 16.23
C GLU A 396 0.97 -7.19 14.83
N PRO A 397 1.76 -6.09 14.68
CA PRO A 397 2.09 -5.53 13.38
C PRO A 397 2.97 -6.52 12.60
N TYR A 398 2.66 -6.75 11.32
CA TYR A 398 3.40 -7.73 10.50
C TYR A 398 3.82 -7.22 9.11
N TYR A 399 3.30 -6.11 8.65
CA TYR A 399 3.80 -5.40 7.48
C TYR A 399 3.45 -3.92 7.56
N LEU A 400 4.25 -3.11 6.87
CA LEU A 400 4.07 -1.67 6.81
C LEU A 400 4.48 -1.15 5.43
N TYR A 401 3.69 -0.22 4.91
CA TYR A 401 4.10 0.52 3.73
C TYR A 401 3.56 1.95 3.77
N ARG A 402 4.23 2.81 3.02
CA ARG A 402 3.81 4.20 2.86
C ARG A 402 3.46 4.47 1.41
N GLN A 403 2.68 5.50 1.17
CA GLN A 403 2.35 5.97 -0.18
C GLN A 403 2.71 7.44 -0.31
N LYS A 404 2.87 7.90 -1.54
CA LYS A 404 2.99 9.33 -1.81
C LYS A 404 1.66 10.02 -1.53
N SER A 405 1.71 11.27 -1.06
CA SER A 405 0.51 12.08 -0.80
C SER A 405 -0.45 11.49 0.23
N MET A 406 0.09 10.85 1.27
CA MET A 406 -0.69 10.40 2.42
C MET A 406 -0.94 11.56 3.38
N ALA A 407 -2.13 11.61 3.93
CA ALA A 407 -2.46 12.55 4.99
C ALA A 407 -1.53 12.36 6.19
N GLY A 408 -0.94 13.46 6.69
CA GLY A 408 0.00 13.43 7.82
C GLY A 408 1.35 12.77 7.55
N ASN A 409 1.67 12.38 6.29
CA ASN A 409 2.89 11.64 5.93
C ASN A 409 3.06 10.34 6.76
N LEU A 410 1.94 9.71 7.11
CA LEU A 410 1.85 8.52 7.94
C LEU A 410 1.98 7.23 7.11
N GLU A 411 1.76 6.10 7.72
CA GLU A 411 1.90 4.77 7.13
C GLU A 411 0.57 4.03 7.02
N ASN A 412 0.60 2.89 6.32
CA ASN A 412 -0.38 1.82 6.39
C ASN A 412 0.24 0.65 7.16
N VAL A 413 -0.49 0.06 8.07
CA VAL A 413 0.00 -1.05 8.91
C VAL A 413 -1.00 -2.20 8.90
N GLY A 414 -0.50 -3.40 8.66
CA GLY A 414 -1.27 -4.64 8.87
C GLY A 414 -0.93 -5.25 10.22
N TYR A 415 -1.96 -5.58 10.98
CA TYR A 415 -1.88 -6.27 12.26
C TYR A 415 -2.54 -7.65 12.14
N ALA A 416 -1.99 -8.65 12.80
CA ALA A 416 -2.50 -10.03 12.75
C ALA A 416 -2.39 -10.71 14.09
N SER A 417 -3.28 -11.64 14.37
CA SER A 417 -3.12 -12.62 15.43
C SER A 417 -1.88 -13.50 15.17
N PRO A 418 -1.19 -13.98 16.19
CA PRO A 418 -0.04 -14.87 16.01
C PRO A 418 -0.37 -16.05 15.08
N GLY A 419 0.48 -16.24 14.06
CA GLY A 419 0.32 -17.28 13.06
C GLY A 419 -0.67 -16.99 11.92
N LYS A 420 -1.31 -15.81 11.91
CA LYS A 420 -2.29 -15.39 10.88
C LYS A 420 -1.86 -14.18 10.05
N ALA A 421 -0.56 -13.86 10.04
CA ALA A 421 -0.02 -12.81 9.18
C ALA A 421 -0.23 -13.14 7.70
N GLY A 422 -0.67 -12.17 6.91
CA GLY A 422 -0.91 -12.35 5.48
C GLY A 422 0.39 -12.55 4.69
N ILE A 423 0.61 -13.77 4.25
CA ILE A 423 1.82 -14.19 3.50
C ILE A 423 1.97 -13.39 2.21
N TYR A 424 0.88 -13.27 1.44
CA TYR A 424 0.89 -12.49 0.21
C TYR A 424 1.30 -11.04 0.44
N ASN A 425 0.83 -10.40 1.52
CA ASN A 425 1.15 -9.02 1.85
C ASN A 425 2.64 -8.83 2.13
N ILE A 426 3.27 -9.76 2.85
CA ILE A 426 4.71 -9.74 3.12
C ILE A 426 5.49 -9.93 1.81
N LEU A 427 5.15 -10.94 1.03
CA LEU A 427 5.88 -11.27 -0.21
C LEU A 427 5.85 -10.14 -1.24
N ILE A 428 4.71 -9.45 -1.39
CA ILE A 428 4.60 -8.31 -2.32
C ILE A 428 5.34 -7.07 -1.81
N MET A 429 5.37 -6.85 -0.48
CA MET A 429 6.04 -5.70 0.13
C MET A 429 7.56 -5.89 0.15
N GLU A 430 8.04 -7.06 0.53
CA GLU A 430 9.48 -7.31 0.62
C GLU A 430 10.16 -7.56 -0.73
N GLU A 431 9.36 -7.79 -1.79
CA GLU A 431 9.89 -8.01 -3.15
C GLU A 431 10.93 -9.13 -3.21
N LYS A 432 10.75 -10.15 -2.38
CA LYS A 432 11.62 -11.34 -2.34
C LYS A 432 11.19 -12.41 -3.33
N GLN A 433 9.97 -12.31 -3.89
CA GLN A 433 9.38 -13.33 -4.74
C GLN A 433 8.65 -12.73 -5.94
N THR A 434 8.65 -13.48 -7.05
CA THR A 434 7.84 -13.15 -8.23
C THR A 434 6.35 -13.25 -7.90
N ILE A 435 5.60 -12.21 -8.26
CA ILE A 435 4.14 -12.18 -8.19
C ILE A 435 3.61 -12.23 -9.62
N VAL A 436 3.00 -13.34 -10.00
CA VAL A 436 2.34 -13.46 -11.31
C VAL A 436 0.90 -12.99 -11.16
N ALA A 437 0.54 -11.98 -11.94
CA ALA A 437 -0.77 -11.36 -11.83
C ALA A 437 -1.59 -11.54 -13.10
N CYS A 438 -2.84 -11.99 -12.95
CA CYS A 438 -3.83 -12.19 -14.00
C CYS A 438 -5.04 -11.28 -13.80
N GLY A 439 -5.71 -10.91 -14.89
CA GLY A 439 -6.89 -10.05 -14.88
C GLY A 439 -6.62 -8.63 -15.36
N ALA A 440 -7.69 -7.88 -15.64
CA ALA A 440 -7.63 -6.51 -16.13
C ALA A 440 -6.95 -5.58 -15.10
N GLY A 441 -5.96 -4.81 -15.54
CA GLY A 441 -5.18 -3.89 -14.71
C GLY A 441 -4.24 -4.56 -13.71
N ALA A 442 -4.08 -5.88 -13.76
CA ALA A 442 -3.13 -6.60 -12.92
C ALA A 442 -1.69 -6.37 -13.41
N SER A 443 -0.76 -6.29 -12.46
CA SER A 443 0.67 -6.06 -12.73
C SER A 443 1.51 -7.22 -12.23
N THR A 444 2.05 -8.00 -13.15
CA THR A 444 3.03 -9.05 -12.85
C THR A 444 4.36 -8.40 -12.47
N LYS A 445 4.96 -8.84 -11.37
CA LYS A 445 6.25 -8.40 -10.86
C LYS A 445 7.21 -9.58 -10.88
N ARG A 446 8.15 -9.59 -11.81
CA ARG A 446 9.26 -10.56 -11.83
C ARG A 446 10.35 -10.06 -10.90
N VAL A 447 10.75 -10.88 -9.96
CA VAL A 447 11.90 -10.67 -9.07
C VAL A 447 13.00 -11.63 -9.50
N TRP A 448 14.18 -11.12 -9.78
CA TRP A 448 15.33 -11.93 -10.13
C TRP A 448 16.02 -12.44 -8.88
N ASN A 449 16.44 -13.72 -8.87
CA ASN A 449 17.04 -14.35 -7.69
C ASN A 449 18.43 -13.80 -7.38
N GLU A 450 19.17 -13.35 -8.41
CA GLU A 450 20.51 -12.77 -8.21
C GLU A 450 20.38 -11.36 -7.60
N PRO A 451 20.94 -11.15 -6.39
CA PRO A 451 20.91 -9.83 -5.78
C PRO A 451 21.91 -8.88 -6.48
N ASN A 452 21.53 -7.60 -6.53
CA ASN A 452 22.44 -6.52 -6.88
C ASN A 452 23.53 -6.36 -5.79
N PRO A 453 24.63 -5.63 -6.07
CA PRO A 453 25.71 -5.39 -5.09
C PRO A 453 25.25 -4.72 -3.78
N ASP A 454 24.13 -4.00 -3.82
CA ASP A 454 23.51 -3.35 -2.65
C ASP A 454 22.52 -4.25 -1.87
N GLY A 455 22.41 -5.54 -2.28
CA GLY A 455 21.49 -6.51 -1.69
C GLY A 455 20.04 -6.40 -2.18
N THR A 456 19.72 -5.46 -3.07
CA THR A 456 18.40 -5.39 -3.71
C THR A 456 18.29 -6.39 -4.86
N HIS A 457 17.07 -6.71 -5.28
CA HIS A 457 16.84 -7.56 -6.44
C HIS A 457 16.41 -6.73 -7.65
N ARG A 458 16.83 -7.13 -8.84
CA ARG A 458 16.30 -6.59 -10.10
C ARG A 458 14.82 -6.95 -10.21
N ILE A 459 13.99 -5.96 -10.52
CA ILE A 459 12.54 -6.13 -10.64
C ILE A 459 12.09 -5.63 -12.00
N GLU A 460 11.35 -6.45 -12.70
CA GLU A 460 10.68 -6.11 -13.94
C GLU A 460 9.18 -6.27 -13.81
N ARG A 461 8.42 -5.46 -14.56
CA ARG A 461 6.97 -5.46 -14.50
C ARG A 461 6.36 -5.66 -15.88
N CYS A 462 5.24 -6.37 -15.90
CA CYS A 462 4.39 -6.52 -17.06
C CYS A 462 2.94 -6.25 -16.63
N GLU A 463 2.32 -5.28 -17.27
CA GLU A 463 0.98 -4.83 -16.92
C GLU A 463 -0.05 -5.27 -17.95
N ASN A 464 -1.17 -5.77 -17.48
CA ASN A 464 -2.36 -5.97 -18.29
C ASN A 464 -3.08 -4.64 -18.51
N VAL A 465 -3.79 -4.51 -19.61
CA VAL A 465 -4.65 -3.35 -19.86
C VAL A 465 -5.71 -3.22 -18.77
N LYS A 466 -6.01 -1.98 -18.38
CA LYS A 466 -6.98 -1.72 -17.31
C LYS A 466 -8.41 -1.89 -17.78
N ASP A 467 -8.69 -1.52 -19.04
CA ASP A 467 -10.03 -1.60 -19.62
C ASP A 467 -10.46 -3.06 -19.78
N VAL A 468 -11.64 -3.39 -19.24
CA VAL A 468 -12.20 -4.76 -19.23
C VAL A 468 -12.52 -5.27 -20.63
N ALA A 469 -13.06 -4.40 -21.53
CA ALA A 469 -13.37 -4.81 -22.89
C ALA A 469 -12.10 -5.10 -23.67
N LEU A 470 -11.10 -4.23 -23.56
CA LEU A 470 -9.79 -4.43 -24.18
C LEU A 470 -9.05 -5.65 -23.61
N TYR A 471 -9.21 -5.94 -22.32
CA TYR A 471 -8.63 -7.14 -21.71
C TYR A 471 -9.22 -8.41 -22.33
N ILE A 472 -10.55 -8.47 -22.47
CA ILE A 472 -11.25 -9.62 -23.08
C ILE A 472 -10.80 -9.76 -24.55
N GLU A 473 -10.81 -8.67 -25.31
CA GLU A 473 -10.47 -8.68 -26.73
C GLU A 473 -9.01 -9.05 -27.00
N ARG A 474 -8.11 -8.54 -26.15
CA ARG A 474 -6.64 -8.61 -26.35
C ARG A 474 -5.97 -9.60 -25.39
N ILE A 475 -6.67 -10.63 -24.94
CA ILE A 475 -6.11 -11.58 -23.94
C ILE A 475 -4.83 -12.26 -24.43
N ASP A 476 -4.74 -12.58 -25.72
CA ASP A 476 -3.54 -13.19 -26.31
C ASP A 476 -2.32 -12.24 -26.24
N GLU A 477 -2.54 -10.95 -26.38
CA GLU A 477 -1.48 -9.96 -26.21
C GLU A 477 -1.04 -9.89 -24.73
N MET A 478 -1.95 -9.97 -23.75
CA MET A 478 -1.58 -10.00 -22.33
C MET A 478 -0.71 -11.22 -22.00
N ILE A 479 -1.05 -12.37 -22.58
CA ILE A 479 -0.26 -13.59 -22.49
C ILE A 479 1.11 -13.40 -23.15
N GLU A 480 1.16 -12.79 -24.33
CA GLU A 480 2.41 -12.55 -25.05
C GLU A 480 3.34 -11.58 -24.30
N ARG A 481 2.80 -10.56 -23.65
CA ARG A 481 3.58 -9.67 -22.77
C ARG A 481 4.27 -10.45 -21.64
N LYS A 482 3.55 -11.40 -21.02
CA LYS A 482 4.11 -12.28 -19.97
C LYS A 482 5.17 -13.23 -20.54
N LYS A 483 4.94 -13.80 -21.74
CA LYS A 483 5.96 -14.62 -22.41
C LYS A 483 7.26 -13.87 -22.61
N ARG A 484 7.19 -12.61 -23.03
CA ARG A 484 8.38 -11.76 -23.18
C ARG A 484 9.07 -11.50 -21.85
N LEU A 485 8.31 -11.20 -20.79
CA LEU A 485 8.88 -10.98 -19.46
C LEU A 485 9.64 -12.21 -18.95
N PHE A 486 9.15 -13.42 -19.25
CA PHE A 486 9.72 -14.69 -18.77
C PHE A 486 10.48 -15.47 -19.87
N ALA A 487 10.89 -14.83 -20.96
CA ALA A 487 11.56 -15.51 -22.07
C ALA A 487 12.95 -16.10 -21.70
N GLU A 488 13.60 -15.52 -20.70
CA GLU A 488 14.94 -15.91 -20.24
C GLU A 488 14.92 -16.93 -19.08
N GLU A 489 13.78 -17.54 -18.78
CA GLU A 489 13.64 -18.60 -17.78
C GLU A 489 13.55 -20.00 -18.45
#